data_ee016bf30a320e77b4b6c676894a44b5
#
_entry.id   ee016bf30a320e77b4b6c676894a44b5
#
_cell.length_a   1.000
_cell.length_b   1.000
_cell.length_c   1.000
_cell.angle_alpha   90.00
_cell.angle_beta   90.00
_cell.angle_gamma   90.00
#
_symmetry.space_group_name_H-M   'P 1'
#
loop_
_entity.id
_entity.type
_entity.pdbx_description
1 polymer ?
#
loop_
_entity_poly.entity_id
_entity_poly.type
_entity_poly.pdbx_seq_one_letter_code
_entity_poly.pdbx_strand_id
1 'polypeptide(L)'
;MEPWEAPIPPDASAAPDSWESLRHDCLQCRGCGLWETRTHVVFGVGNPEAEILLIGEGPGQNEDEQGVPFVGRAGQLLDDMLAMIGLDRTKVYIANVVKCRPPGNRDPLAEEQDACLGWLRRQASLIRPKLIVCLGRIAAKAIIRDDFRITADHGQWFSRNGVAMMAIYHPAALLRDDSKRPETFADLKELQ
;
A
#
# COMPACT_ATOMS: atom_id res chain seq x y z
N MET A 1 12.67 -6.23 11.66
CA MET A 1 11.26 -6.09 11.21
C MET A 1 10.66 -7.49 11.16
N GLU A 2 9.64 -7.77 11.95
CA GLU A 2 8.94 -9.05 11.82
C GLU A 2 8.27 -9.13 10.45
N PRO A 3 8.37 -10.29 9.75
CA PRO A 3 7.74 -10.45 8.46
C PRO A 3 6.22 -10.22 8.58
N TRP A 4 5.59 -9.76 7.49
CA TRP A 4 4.13 -9.64 7.41
C TRP A 4 3.48 -10.97 7.82
N GLU A 5 3.05 -11.06 9.05
CA GLU A 5 2.19 -12.16 9.48
C GLU A 5 0.77 -11.88 8.99
N ALA A 6 0.02 -12.95 8.72
CA ALA A 6 -1.39 -12.85 8.36
C ALA A 6 -2.13 -11.90 9.31
N PRO A 7 -3.28 -11.36 8.90
CA PRO A 7 -4.05 -10.43 9.71
C PRO A 7 -4.07 -10.93 11.15
N ILE A 8 -3.63 -10.07 12.08
CA ILE A 8 -3.67 -10.38 13.52
C ILE A 8 -5.12 -10.77 13.79
N PRO A 9 -5.41 -12.00 14.27
CA PRO A 9 -6.75 -12.31 14.70
C PRO A 9 -7.12 -11.21 15.72
N PRO A 10 -8.33 -10.63 15.65
CA PRO A 10 -8.73 -9.62 16.61
C PRO A 10 -8.46 -10.19 18.00
N ASP A 11 -7.76 -9.43 18.84
CA ASP A 11 -7.62 -9.78 20.24
C ASP A 11 -9.03 -10.07 20.75
N ALA A 12 -9.25 -11.28 21.25
CA ALA A 12 -10.57 -11.72 21.67
C ALA A 12 -11.15 -10.86 22.82
N SER A 13 -10.34 -9.96 23.39
CA SER A 13 -10.71 -9.00 24.43
C SER A 13 -11.07 -7.60 23.87
N ALA A 14 -10.72 -7.29 22.61
CA ALA A 14 -11.08 -6.01 21.97
C ALA A 14 -12.40 -6.17 21.21
N ALA A 15 -13.27 -5.15 21.27
CA ALA A 15 -14.43 -5.10 20.38
C ALA A 15 -13.96 -5.28 18.93
N PRO A 16 -14.68 -6.06 18.11
CA PRO A 16 -14.25 -6.29 16.72
C PRO A 16 -14.09 -4.94 16.01
N ASP A 17 -12.92 -4.72 15.36
CA ASP A 17 -12.71 -3.55 14.55
C ASP A 17 -13.84 -3.43 13.53
N SER A 18 -14.51 -2.29 13.52
CA SER A 18 -15.29 -1.89 12.36
C SER A 18 -14.41 -1.05 11.43
N TRP A 19 -14.77 -0.98 10.16
CA TRP A 19 -14.07 -0.11 9.21
C TRP A 19 -14.08 1.35 9.67
N GLU A 20 -15.20 1.81 10.20
CA GLU A 20 -15.41 3.18 10.69
C GLU A 20 -14.55 3.47 11.93
N SER A 21 -14.53 2.54 12.91
CA SER A 21 -13.70 2.71 14.11
C SER A 21 -12.22 2.71 13.77
N LEU A 22 -11.77 1.77 12.92
CA LEU A 22 -10.38 1.72 12.46
C LEU A 22 -9.96 3.01 11.76
N ARG A 23 -10.83 3.52 10.87
CA ARG A 23 -10.58 4.78 10.17
C ARG A 23 -10.52 5.96 11.13
N HIS A 24 -11.48 6.06 12.05
CA HIS A 24 -11.52 7.12 13.06
C HIS A 24 -10.24 7.18 13.89
N ASP A 25 -9.79 6.04 14.40
CA ASP A 25 -8.59 5.94 15.24
C ASP A 25 -7.32 6.26 14.44
N CYS A 26 -7.22 5.75 13.21
CA CYS A 26 -6.07 6.01 12.34
C CYS A 26 -5.92 7.50 12.02
N LEU A 27 -7.03 8.22 11.79
CA LEU A 27 -7.01 9.67 11.51
C LEU A 27 -6.46 10.49 12.67
N GLN A 28 -6.50 9.98 13.90
CA GLN A 28 -5.98 10.64 15.09
C GLN A 28 -4.59 10.13 15.52
N CYS A 29 -4.00 9.21 14.73
CA CYS A 29 -2.74 8.57 15.08
C CYS A 29 -1.60 9.57 15.30
N ARG A 30 -0.81 9.35 16.36
CA ARG A 30 0.44 10.06 16.69
C ARG A 30 1.56 9.09 17.07
N GLY A 31 1.56 7.91 16.45
CA GLY A 31 2.44 6.80 16.81
C GLY A 31 3.90 6.94 16.37
N CYS A 32 4.23 7.88 15.47
CA CYS A 32 5.60 8.14 15.02
C CYS A 32 5.76 9.61 14.67
N GLY A 33 6.99 10.10 14.47
CA GLY A 33 7.29 11.52 14.22
C GLY A 33 6.62 12.15 12.98
N LEU A 34 6.12 11.34 12.05
CA LEU A 34 5.46 11.86 10.84
C LEU A 34 4.17 12.67 11.12
N TRP A 35 3.55 12.48 12.29
CA TRP A 35 2.35 13.24 12.66
C TRP A 35 2.63 14.74 12.82
N GLU A 36 3.87 15.12 13.14
CA GLU A 36 4.24 16.53 13.41
C GLU A 36 4.24 17.39 12.14
N THR A 37 4.50 16.79 10.99
CA THR A 37 4.69 17.50 9.72
C THR A 37 3.63 17.21 8.67
N ARG A 38 2.74 16.23 8.91
CA ARG A 38 1.64 15.93 7.98
C ARG A 38 0.59 17.02 7.97
N THR A 39 -0.08 17.18 6.83
CA THR A 39 -1.32 17.95 6.72
C THR A 39 -2.52 17.05 7.04
N HIS A 40 -2.59 15.89 6.40
CA HIS A 40 -3.62 14.88 6.62
C HIS A 40 -3.04 13.50 6.82
N VAL A 41 -3.79 12.64 7.52
CA VAL A 41 -3.58 11.19 7.44
C VAL A 41 -4.20 10.68 6.13
N VAL A 42 -3.45 9.91 5.38
CA VAL A 42 -3.91 9.25 4.15
C VAL A 42 -4.25 7.80 4.48
N PHE A 43 -5.50 7.57 4.88
CA PHE A 43 -5.96 6.24 5.36
C PHE A 43 -5.94 5.20 4.26
N GLY A 44 -6.46 5.54 3.08
CA GLY A 44 -6.64 4.68 1.93
C GLY A 44 -7.90 5.07 1.16
N VAL A 45 -8.11 4.46 -0.02
CA VAL A 45 -9.29 4.70 -0.87
C VAL A 45 -9.63 3.46 -1.67
N GLY A 46 -10.90 3.30 -1.99
CA GLY A 46 -11.42 2.21 -2.82
C GLY A 46 -12.50 1.40 -2.12
N ASN A 47 -12.70 0.17 -2.59
CA ASN A 47 -13.71 -0.72 -2.07
C ASN A 47 -13.19 -1.51 -0.84
N PRO A 48 -13.76 -1.33 0.35
CA PRO A 48 -13.36 -2.10 1.54
C PRO A 48 -13.61 -3.62 1.43
N GLU A 49 -14.39 -4.05 0.45
CA GLU A 49 -14.66 -5.47 0.16
C GLU A 49 -13.91 -5.97 -1.10
N ALA A 50 -12.88 -5.24 -1.53
CA ALA A 50 -12.11 -5.58 -2.72
C ALA A 50 -11.31 -6.88 -2.55
N GLU A 51 -11.23 -7.67 -3.61
CA GLU A 51 -10.36 -8.86 -3.64
C GLU A 51 -8.89 -8.50 -3.84
N ILE A 52 -8.60 -7.27 -4.31
CA ILE A 52 -7.24 -6.78 -4.60
C ILE A 52 -6.92 -5.58 -3.72
N LEU A 53 -5.82 -5.70 -2.96
CA LEU A 53 -5.25 -4.63 -2.16
C LEU A 53 -3.94 -4.15 -2.80
N LEU A 54 -3.89 -2.90 -3.23
CA LEU A 54 -2.68 -2.25 -3.73
C LEU A 54 -2.00 -1.51 -2.57
N ILE A 55 -0.70 -1.75 -2.38
CA ILE A 55 0.06 -1.15 -1.28
C ILE A 55 1.25 -0.38 -1.84
N GLY A 56 1.22 0.95 -1.67
CA GLY A 56 2.34 1.84 -1.96
C GLY A 56 3.22 2.11 -0.73
N GLU A 57 4.18 2.98 -0.90
CA GLU A 57 5.16 3.36 0.13
C GLU A 57 4.56 4.32 1.17
N GLY A 58 4.17 5.50 0.74
CA GLY A 58 3.67 6.57 1.58
C GLY A 58 3.11 7.73 0.76
N PRO A 59 2.41 8.68 1.42
CA PRO A 59 1.86 9.85 0.75
C PRO A 59 2.96 10.79 0.24
N GLY A 60 2.78 11.32 -0.97
CA GLY A 60 3.48 12.48 -1.47
C GLY A 60 2.77 13.78 -1.06
N GLN A 61 3.20 14.90 -1.62
CA GLN A 61 2.65 16.22 -1.29
C GLN A 61 1.17 16.34 -1.62
N ASN A 62 0.76 15.97 -2.82
CA ASN A 62 -0.65 16.08 -3.24
C ASN A 62 -1.56 15.18 -2.40
N GLU A 63 -1.08 14.00 -2.03
CA GLU A 63 -1.78 13.05 -1.19
C GLU A 63 -1.95 13.58 0.24
N ASP A 64 -0.90 14.20 0.80
CA ASP A 64 -0.93 14.85 2.11
C ASP A 64 -1.89 16.03 2.15
N GLU A 65 -1.92 16.84 1.09
CA GLU A 65 -2.83 17.99 0.97
C GLU A 65 -4.31 17.57 0.85
N GLN A 66 -4.60 16.44 0.19
CA GLN A 66 -5.96 15.98 -0.10
C GLN A 66 -6.46 14.88 0.84
N GLY A 67 -5.56 14.21 1.57
CA GLY A 67 -5.92 13.07 2.44
C GLY A 67 -6.28 11.78 1.67
N VAL A 68 -5.93 11.68 0.38
CA VAL A 68 -6.28 10.57 -0.52
C VAL A 68 -5.02 10.01 -1.18
N PRO A 69 -4.82 8.68 -1.23
CA PRO A 69 -3.62 8.10 -1.84
C PRO A 69 -3.66 8.19 -3.37
N PHE A 70 -2.48 8.34 -3.97
CA PHE A 70 -2.30 8.30 -5.41
C PHE A 70 -3.19 9.30 -6.19
N VAL A 71 -3.15 10.57 -5.82
CA VAL A 71 -3.87 11.68 -6.50
C VAL A 71 -2.97 12.54 -7.39
N GLY A 72 -1.64 12.43 -7.25
CA GLY A 72 -0.67 13.12 -8.10
C GLY A 72 -0.43 12.40 -9.44
N ARG A 73 0.63 12.80 -10.16
CA ARG A 73 1.01 12.21 -11.47
C ARG A 73 1.20 10.69 -11.42
N ALA A 74 1.81 10.18 -10.34
CA ALA A 74 1.98 8.75 -10.14
C ALA A 74 0.63 8.03 -9.96
N GLY A 75 -0.33 8.69 -9.33
CA GLY A 75 -1.69 8.18 -9.16
C GLY A 75 -2.46 8.14 -10.48
N GLN A 76 -2.33 9.15 -11.34
CA GLN A 76 -2.92 9.15 -12.68
C GLN A 76 -2.37 7.98 -13.52
N LEU A 77 -1.05 7.76 -13.46
CA LEU A 77 -0.46 6.59 -14.14
C LEU A 77 -0.98 5.27 -13.57
N LEU A 78 -1.16 5.17 -12.24
CA LEU A 78 -1.75 3.98 -11.63
C LEU A 78 -3.17 3.73 -12.14
N ASP A 79 -3.98 4.77 -12.29
CA ASP A 79 -5.34 4.65 -12.83
C ASP A 79 -5.32 4.14 -14.28
N ASP A 80 -4.41 4.65 -15.11
CA ASP A 80 -4.22 4.16 -16.50
C ASP A 80 -3.77 2.69 -16.51
N MET A 81 -2.85 2.32 -15.63
CA MET A 81 -2.37 0.94 -15.49
C MET A 81 -3.51 -0.02 -15.08
N LEU A 82 -4.33 0.37 -14.13
CA LEU A 82 -5.51 -0.41 -13.72
C LEU A 82 -6.53 -0.55 -14.85
N ALA A 83 -6.81 0.54 -15.57
CA ALA A 83 -7.75 0.53 -16.70
C ALA A 83 -7.30 -0.45 -17.80
N MET A 84 -5.99 -0.59 -18.06
CA MET A 84 -5.46 -1.54 -19.05
C MET A 84 -5.81 -3.00 -18.75
N ILE A 85 -6.03 -3.35 -17.48
CA ILE A 85 -6.42 -4.71 -17.05
C ILE A 85 -7.89 -4.80 -16.62
N GLY A 86 -8.70 -3.80 -16.98
CA GLY A 86 -10.14 -3.78 -16.70
C GLY A 86 -10.49 -3.50 -15.23
N LEU A 87 -9.56 -2.94 -14.47
CA LEU A 87 -9.75 -2.52 -13.08
C LEU A 87 -9.88 -0.99 -12.98
N ASP A 88 -10.42 -0.54 -11.86
CA ASP A 88 -10.50 0.84 -11.44
C ASP A 88 -10.57 0.93 -9.90
N ARG A 89 -10.55 2.14 -9.34
CA ARG A 89 -10.56 2.36 -7.89
C ARG A 89 -11.81 1.83 -7.17
N THR A 90 -12.89 1.52 -7.87
CA THR A 90 -14.09 0.92 -7.28
C THR A 90 -13.98 -0.59 -7.08
N LYS A 91 -13.05 -1.24 -7.78
CA LYS A 91 -12.80 -2.68 -7.76
C LYS A 91 -11.62 -3.09 -6.88
N VAL A 92 -10.78 -2.13 -6.50
CA VAL A 92 -9.58 -2.36 -5.68
C VAL A 92 -9.63 -1.52 -4.41
N TYR A 93 -8.78 -1.84 -3.44
CA TYR A 93 -8.46 -0.93 -2.34
C TYR A 93 -7.00 -0.50 -2.43
N ILE A 94 -6.73 0.79 -2.23
CA ILE A 94 -5.40 1.38 -2.35
C ILE A 94 -5.00 1.98 -1.01
N ALA A 95 -3.86 1.57 -0.49
CA ALA A 95 -3.28 2.08 0.75
C ALA A 95 -1.76 2.21 0.65
N ASN A 96 -1.13 2.71 1.69
CA ASN A 96 0.33 2.80 1.80
C ASN A 96 0.83 2.15 3.10
N VAL A 97 2.11 1.78 3.12
CA VAL A 97 2.81 1.28 4.32
C VAL A 97 2.75 2.32 5.44
N VAL A 98 3.11 3.58 5.13
CA VAL A 98 2.93 4.69 6.08
C VAL A 98 1.75 5.57 5.68
N LYS A 99 1.00 6.06 6.67
CA LYS A 99 -0.23 6.86 6.48
C LYS A 99 0.02 8.36 6.45
N CYS A 100 1.23 8.79 6.73
CA CYS A 100 1.63 10.19 6.81
C CYS A 100 2.82 10.44 5.88
N ARG A 101 2.88 11.64 5.29
CA ARG A 101 3.94 12.04 4.37
C ARG A 101 5.27 12.19 5.10
N PRO A 102 6.35 11.48 4.68
CA PRO A 102 7.69 11.78 5.16
C PRO A 102 8.18 13.16 4.65
N PRO A 103 8.91 13.92 5.48
CA PRO A 103 9.46 15.22 5.09
C PRO A 103 10.24 15.15 3.77
N GLY A 104 9.96 16.08 2.83
CA GLY A 104 10.63 16.11 1.53
C GLY A 104 10.38 14.89 0.64
N ASN A 105 9.35 14.09 0.92
CA ASN A 105 9.04 12.81 0.22
C ASN A 105 10.22 11.82 0.27
N ARG A 106 11.01 11.83 1.35
CA ARG A 106 12.04 10.80 1.56
C ARG A 106 11.40 9.42 1.78
N ASP A 107 12.21 8.37 1.63
CA ASP A 107 11.78 7.04 2.08
C ASP A 107 11.40 7.08 3.57
N PRO A 108 10.34 6.40 4.01
CA PRO A 108 10.01 6.29 5.43
C PRO A 108 11.09 5.48 6.16
N LEU A 109 11.45 5.94 7.36
CA LEU A 109 12.39 5.23 8.22
C LEU A 109 11.80 3.88 8.69
N ALA A 110 12.66 2.93 9.06
CA ALA A 110 12.21 1.63 9.54
C ALA A 110 11.27 1.76 10.75
N GLU A 111 11.61 2.62 11.72
CA GLU A 111 10.79 2.90 12.89
C GLU A 111 9.43 3.53 12.56
N GLU A 112 9.35 4.34 11.50
CA GLU A 112 8.09 4.93 11.02
C GLU A 112 7.21 3.87 10.35
N GLN A 113 7.83 2.96 9.58
CA GLN A 113 7.13 1.82 8.97
C GLN A 113 6.59 0.89 10.04
N ASP A 114 7.42 0.50 11.02
CA ASP A 114 7.03 -0.42 12.10
C ASP A 114 5.87 0.14 12.93
N ALA A 115 5.93 1.42 13.29
CA ALA A 115 4.85 2.08 14.03
C ALA A 115 3.55 2.20 13.24
N CYS A 116 3.62 2.28 11.90
CA CYS A 116 2.46 2.50 11.03
C CYS A 116 1.86 1.21 10.48
N LEU A 117 2.65 0.14 10.36
CA LEU A 117 2.24 -1.10 9.70
C LEU A 117 1.04 -1.78 10.36
N GLY A 118 0.83 -1.56 11.67
CA GLY A 118 -0.34 -2.04 12.40
C GLY A 118 -1.67 -1.59 11.79
N TRP A 119 -1.76 -0.35 11.30
CA TRP A 119 -2.95 0.17 10.61
C TRP A 119 -3.24 -0.61 9.31
N LEU A 120 -2.21 -0.83 8.51
CA LEU A 120 -2.34 -1.56 7.25
C LEU A 120 -2.73 -3.03 7.48
N ARG A 121 -2.17 -3.68 8.52
CA ARG A 121 -2.54 -5.05 8.91
C ARG A 121 -4.00 -5.14 9.30
N ARG A 122 -4.52 -4.21 10.10
CA ARG A 122 -5.93 -4.14 10.48
C ARG A 122 -6.83 -3.89 9.27
N GLN A 123 -6.43 -3.01 8.34
CA GLN A 123 -7.15 -2.83 7.08
C GLN A 123 -7.21 -4.13 6.27
N ALA A 124 -6.08 -4.81 6.07
CA ALA A 124 -6.05 -6.09 5.34
C ALA A 124 -6.89 -7.18 6.04
N SER A 125 -6.93 -7.19 7.38
CA SER A 125 -7.78 -8.11 8.15
C SER A 125 -9.27 -7.91 7.90
N LEU A 126 -9.71 -6.67 7.72
CA LEU A 126 -11.10 -6.33 7.41
C LEU A 126 -11.44 -6.54 5.94
N ILE A 127 -10.56 -6.13 5.02
CA ILE A 127 -10.73 -6.27 3.57
C ILE A 127 -10.70 -7.75 3.16
N ARG A 128 -9.81 -8.56 3.76
CA ARG A 128 -9.57 -9.97 3.42
C ARG A 128 -9.26 -10.17 1.92
N PRO A 129 -8.26 -9.46 1.39
CA PRO A 129 -7.97 -9.56 -0.03
C PRO A 129 -7.48 -10.96 -0.39
N LYS A 130 -7.76 -11.40 -1.62
CA LYS A 130 -7.18 -12.61 -2.22
C LYS A 130 -5.81 -12.34 -2.81
N LEU A 131 -5.57 -11.09 -3.20
CA LEU A 131 -4.35 -10.64 -3.86
C LEU A 131 -3.85 -9.32 -3.25
N ILE A 132 -2.55 -9.26 -2.95
CA ILE A 132 -1.85 -8.03 -2.58
C ILE A 132 -0.83 -7.69 -3.67
N VAL A 133 -0.91 -6.48 -4.20
CA VAL A 133 0.06 -5.95 -5.16
C VAL A 133 0.87 -4.84 -4.51
N CYS A 134 2.16 -5.08 -4.30
CA CYS A 134 3.08 -4.10 -3.75
C CYS A 134 3.60 -3.17 -4.86
N LEU A 135 3.39 -1.88 -4.70
CA LEU A 135 3.85 -0.85 -5.63
C LEU A 135 5.23 -0.35 -5.17
N GLY A 136 6.28 -0.94 -5.74
CA GLY A 136 7.66 -0.54 -5.51
C GLY A 136 8.36 -1.27 -4.34
N ARG A 137 9.62 -0.90 -4.17
CA ARG A 137 10.60 -1.54 -3.30
C ARG A 137 10.20 -1.52 -1.81
N ILE A 138 9.76 -0.39 -1.31
CA ILE A 138 9.45 -0.21 0.12
C ILE A 138 8.26 -1.09 0.53
N ALA A 139 7.18 -1.05 -0.24
CA ALA A 139 6.01 -1.90 0.02
C ALA A 139 6.36 -3.39 -0.08
N ALA A 140 7.13 -3.79 -1.11
CA ALA A 140 7.54 -5.17 -1.28
C ALA A 140 8.40 -5.68 -0.11
N LYS A 141 9.33 -4.86 0.39
CA LYS A 141 10.15 -5.21 1.57
C LYS A 141 9.32 -5.33 2.84
N ALA A 142 8.36 -4.44 3.05
CA ALA A 142 7.51 -4.46 4.24
C ALA A 142 6.52 -5.65 4.24
N ILE A 143 6.06 -6.09 3.08
CA ILE A 143 4.94 -7.03 2.95
C ILE A 143 5.39 -8.42 2.54
N ILE A 144 6.30 -8.54 1.57
CA ILE A 144 6.71 -9.83 1.01
C ILE A 144 7.93 -10.38 1.77
N ARG A 145 9.07 -9.67 1.71
CA ARG A 145 10.30 -10.04 2.44
C ARG A 145 11.28 -8.87 2.48
N ASP A 146 12.07 -8.76 3.53
CA ASP A 146 12.97 -7.64 3.81
C ASP A 146 14.14 -7.51 2.80
N ASP A 147 14.59 -8.62 2.23
CA ASP A 147 15.65 -8.68 1.22
C ASP A 147 15.14 -8.54 -0.24
N PHE A 148 13.86 -8.15 -0.44
CA PHE A 148 13.23 -8.02 -1.76
C PHE A 148 13.96 -7.01 -2.64
N ARG A 149 14.32 -7.42 -3.86
CA ARG A 149 14.99 -6.60 -4.87
C ARG A 149 14.05 -6.36 -6.05
N ILE A 150 13.48 -5.17 -6.13
CA ILE A 150 12.48 -4.86 -7.15
C ILE A 150 12.96 -5.12 -8.59
N THR A 151 14.25 -4.91 -8.87
CA THR A 151 14.83 -5.13 -10.20
C THR A 151 14.99 -6.60 -10.60
N ALA A 152 14.92 -7.52 -9.64
CA ALA A 152 15.10 -8.95 -9.88
C ALA A 152 13.84 -9.76 -9.57
N ASP A 153 13.02 -9.26 -8.65
CA ASP A 153 11.93 -10.04 -8.06
C ASP A 153 10.53 -9.52 -8.46
N HIS A 154 10.44 -8.39 -9.22
CA HIS A 154 9.14 -7.91 -9.71
C HIS A 154 8.45 -8.95 -10.59
N GLY A 155 7.14 -8.94 -10.62
CA GLY A 155 6.35 -9.87 -11.42
C GLY A 155 6.33 -11.31 -10.92
N GLN A 156 7.14 -11.66 -9.89
CA GLN A 156 7.12 -12.99 -9.31
C GLN A 156 5.96 -13.15 -8.32
N TRP A 157 5.35 -14.32 -8.32
CA TRP A 157 4.29 -14.69 -7.40
C TRP A 157 4.85 -15.23 -6.08
N PHE A 158 4.31 -14.69 -5.00
CA PHE A 158 4.52 -15.16 -3.63
C PHE A 158 3.17 -15.52 -3.02
N SER A 159 3.17 -16.32 -1.97
CA SER A 159 1.95 -16.66 -1.23
C SER A 159 2.24 -16.74 0.25
N ARG A 160 1.33 -16.21 1.07
CA ARG A 160 1.37 -16.34 2.52
C ARG A 160 -0.04 -16.43 3.08
N ASN A 161 -0.30 -17.47 3.88
CA ASN A 161 -1.60 -17.70 4.52
C ASN A 161 -2.80 -17.68 3.55
N GLY A 162 -2.61 -18.18 2.32
CA GLY A 162 -3.65 -18.23 1.30
C GLY A 162 -3.84 -16.92 0.52
N VAL A 163 -3.07 -15.87 0.81
CA VAL A 163 -3.09 -14.62 0.04
C VAL A 163 -1.96 -14.64 -0.97
N ALA A 164 -2.29 -14.43 -2.25
CA ALA A 164 -1.30 -14.25 -3.32
C ALA A 164 -0.69 -12.85 -3.23
N MET A 165 0.60 -12.74 -3.54
CA MET A 165 1.32 -11.46 -3.49
C MET A 165 2.23 -11.32 -4.71
N MET A 166 2.30 -10.11 -5.23
CA MET A 166 3.25 -9.73 -6.28
C MET A 166 3.73 -8.31 -6.02
N ALA A 167 4.92 -7.97 -6.50
CA ALA A 167 5.38 -6.59 -6.54
C ALA A 167 5.64 -6.16 -7.98
N ILE A 168 5.29 -4.93 -8.28
CA ILE A 168 5.59 -4.25 -9.55
C ILE A 168 6.34 -2.95 -9.27
N TYR A 169 6.94 -2.35 -10.30
CA TYR A 169 7.56 -1.04 -10.13
C TYR A 169 6.54 0.01 -9.68
N HIS A 170 6.98 0.88 -8.78
CA HIS A 170 6.14 2.00 -8.33
C HIS A 170 5.85 2.96 -9.52
N PRO A 171 4.60 3.43 -9.70
CA PRO A 171 4.27 4.35 -10.80
C PRO A 171 5.19 5.57 -10.90
N ALA A 172 5.64 6.13 -9.77
CA ALA A 172 6.60 7.23 -9.77
C ALA A 172 7.97 6.85 -10.35
N ALA A 173 8.39 5.59 -10.26
CA ALA A 173 9.61 5.11 -10.90
C ALA A 173 9.45 5.05 -12.42
N LEU A 174 8.28 4.67 -12.92
CA LEU A 174 7.95 4.63 -14.35
C LEU A 174 7.87 6.03 -14.98
N LEU A 175 7.55 7.05 -14.17
CA LEU A 175 7.59 8.46 -14.61
C LEU A 175 9.02 9.00 -14.74
N ARG A 176 9.98 8.43 -14.02
CA ARG A 176 11.40 8.79 -14.08
C ARG A 176 12.18 8.00 -15.12
N ASP A 177 11.77 6.76 -15.37
CA ASP A 177 12.44 5.82 -16.29
C ASP A 177 11.40 4.98 -17.04
N ASP A 178 11.10 5.43 -18.26
CA ASP A 178 10.12 4.77 -19.14
C ASP A 178 10.55 3.37 -19.59
N SER A 179 11.84 3.05 -19.51
CA SER A 179 12.37 1.74 -19.91
C SER A 179 11.79 0.58 -19.08
N LYS A 180 11.25 0.88 -17.88
CA LYS A 180 10.62 -0.09 -16.98
C LYS A 180 9.14 -0.38 -17.29
N ARG A 181 8.53 0.39 -18.19
CA ARG A 181 7.09 0.23 -18.50
C ARG A 181 6.76 -1.11 -19.16
N PRO A 182 7.51 -1.61 -20.18
CA PRO A 182 7.16 -2.87 -20.82
C PRO A 182 7.11 -4.05 -19.86
N GLU A 183 8.10 -4.19 -18.98
CA GLU A 183 8.14 -5.25 -17.98
C GLU A 183 7.03 -5.11 -16.94
N THR A 184 6.75 -3.87 -16.47
CA THR A 184 5.65 -3.61 -15.53
C THR A 184 4.29 -3.94 -16.14
N PHE A 185 4.09 -3.65 -17.43
CA PHE A 185 2.84 -4.00 -18.12
C PHE A 185 2.69 -5.50 -18.35
N ALA A 186 3.81 -6.22 -18.54
CA ALA A 186 3.78 -7.68 -18.57
C ALA A 186 3.35 -8.24 -17.19
N ASP A 187 3.94 -7.73 -16.09
CA ASP A 187 3.56 -8.13 -14.73
C ASP A 187 2.07 -7.86 -14.44
N LEU A 188 1.55 -6.69 -14.86
CA LEU A 188 0.14 -6.34 -14.66
C LEU A 188 -0.82 -7.30 -15.36
N LYS A 189 -0.47 -7.82 -16.52
CA LYS A 189 -1.30 -8.77 -17.24
C LYS A 189 -1.44 -10.11 -16.50
N GLU A 190 -0.46 -10.47 -15.68
CA GLU A 190 -0.54 -11.66 -14.82
C GLU A 190 -1.61 -11.53 -13.72
N LEU A 191 -2.14 -10.30 -13.48
CA LEU A 191 -3.18 -10.05 -12.48
C LEU A 191 -4.60 -10.27 -13.05
N GLN A 192 -4.76 -10.54 -14.33
CA GLN A 192 -6.04 -10.83 -14.99
C GLN A 192 -6.46 -12.29 -14.82
#